data_1ecc6c397d27b1ae940d4fbe79b1b4d7
#
_entry.id   1ecc6c397d27b1ae940d4fbe79b1b4d7
#
_cell.length_a   1.000
_cell.length_b   1.000
_cell.length_c   1.000
_cell.angle_alpha   90.00
_cell.angle_beta   90.00
_cell.angle_gamma   90.00
#
_symmetry.space_group_name_H-M   'P 1'
#
loop_
_entity.id
_entity.type
_entity.pdbx_description
1 polymer ?
#
loop_
_entity_poly.entity_id
_entity_poly.type
_entity_poly.pdbx_seq_one_letter_code
_entity_poly.pdbx_strand_id
1 'polypeptide(L)'
;DLAQQHIHSETQLSQQALQRARDSVEHVGSEVTGVVSTLHQVSEAARQITQVALQTRLVAFNASVEAKRAGEAGRGFGVVADAVKDLSTQVESISKAIMGTVATLDQRIQSLAADLSTAPEAATDKAHGHGSAKDSGRRVHQALLGVEAAVQRIVSAAESSAQLSSGINQQVSRMAQEVQQTRDVLGTATRRSEAVLGVSERLMELIATCGVETSDTPYIQMAQQVAGQIAHALGEALAQGRISQAQLFDEHYQAISGSQPPQHATAFNALTDALFPGFQEAALKALPQVVFCIAADRNGYISTHNRAYCHPQRPGDVVWNTAHSRWRRIFNDRTGLASARNTRPFLLQTYRRDMGGGNFVLLKEASAPIEVAGRHWGGLRLAYRF
;
A
#
# COMPACT_ATOMS: atom_id res chain seq x y z
N ASP A 1 -21.27 -76.29 -23.46
CA ASP A 1 -19.92 -75.64 -23.55
C ASP A 1 -19.94 -74.22 -24.13
N LEU A 2 -20.57 -73.98 -25.24
CA LEU A 2 -20.63 -72.63 -25.85
C LEU A 2 -21.32 -71.55 -24.94
N ALA A 3 -22.41 -71.90 -24.26
CA ALA A 3 -23.14 -71.07 -23.33
C ALA A 3 -22.29 -70.72 -22.08
N GLN A 4 -21.50 -71.65 -21.55
CA GLN A 4 -20.60 -71.39 -20.41
C GLN A 4 -19.43 -70.47 -20.82
N GLN A 5 -18.88 -70.65 -22.00
CA GLN A 5 -17.84 -69.75 -22.51
C GLN A 5 -18.37 -68.32 -22.73
N HIS A 6 -19.60 -68.19 -23.22
CA HIS A 6 -20.21 -66.88 -23.42
C HIS A 6 -20.48 -66.17 -22.07
N ILE A 7 -21.01 -66.89 -21.08
CA ILE A 7 -21.23 -66.34 -19.73
C ILE A 7 -19.90 -65.96 -19.08
N HIS A 8 -18.82 -66.75 -19.26
CA HIS A 8 -17.51 -66.41 -18.70
C HIS A 8 -16.92 -65.15 -19.35
N SER A 9 -17.03 -65.02 -20.67
CA SER A 9 -16.60 -63.80 -21.41
C SER A 9 -17.37 -62.56 -20.99
N GLU A 10 -18.70 -62.67 -20.89
CA GLU A 10 -19.57 -61.55 -20.45
C GLU A 10 -19.26 -61.15 -18.99
N THR A 11 -18.98 -62.10 -18.13
CA THR A 11 -18.62 -61.84 -16.74
C THR A 11 -17.25 -61.11 -16.63
N GLN A 12 -16.27 -61.54 -17.44
CA GLN A 12 -14.97 -60.85 -17.49
C GLN A 12 -15.09 -59.42 -18.02
N LEU A 13 -15.86 -59.17 -19.08
CA LEU A 13 -16.12 -57.83 -19.61
C LEU A 13 -16.81 -56.94 -18.57
N SER A 14 -17.80 -57.52 -17.86
CA SER A 14 -18.50 -56.78 -16.78
C SER A 14 -17.56 -56.46 -15.61
N GLN A 15 -16.68 -57.39 -15.21
CA GLN A 15 -15.67 -57.11 -14.18
C GLN A 15 -14.68 -56.00 -14.60
N GLN A 16 -14.22 -56.03 -15.85
CA GLN A 16 -13.34 -54.97 -16.38
C GLN A 16 -14.05 -53.60 -16.44
N ALA A 17 -15.33 -53.58 -16.83
CA ALA A 17 -16.12 -52.36 -16.84
C ALA A 17 -16.32 -51.80 -15.42
N LEU A 18 -16.60 -52.65 -14.43
CA LEU A 18 -16.71 -52.28 -13.03
C LEU A 18 -15.39 -51.72 -12.46
N GLN A 19 -14.25 -52.36 -12.81
CA GLN A 19 -12.95 -51.88 -12.37
C GLN A 19 -12.64 -50.47 -12.93
N ARG A 20 -12.87 -50.27 -14.25
CA ARG A 20 -12.70 -48.93 -14.87
C ARG A 20 -13.63 -47.87 -14.25
N ALA A 21 -14.87 -48.26 -13.92
CA ALA A 21 -15.79 -47.37 -13.23
C ALA A 21 -15.29 -46.98 -11.83
N ARG A 22 -14.74 -47.94 -11.07
CA ARG A 22 -14.13 -47.66 -9.76
C ARG A 22 -12.94 -46.72 -9.87
N ASP A 23 -12.00 -47.01 -10.78
CA ASP A 23 -10.83 -46.15 -11.02
C ASP A 23 -11.25 -44.72 -11.41
N SER A 24 -12.29 -44.58 -12.25
CA SER A 24 -12.86 -43.27 -12.61
C SER A 24 -13.48 -42.55 -11.41
N VAL A 25 -14.21 -43.26 -10.54
CA VAL A 25 -14.82 -42.69 -9.32
C VAL A 25 -13.73 -42.20 -8.34
N GLU A 26 -12.67 -42.99 -8.16
CA GLU A 26 -11.54 -42.62 -7.31
C GLU A 26 -10.80 -41.37 -7.84
N HIS A 27 -10.57 -41.32 -9.16
CA HIS A 27 -9.97 -40.18 -9.80
C HIS A 27 -10.82 -38.89 -9.62
N VAL A 28 -12.14 -39.00 -9.86
CA VAL A 28 -13.07 -37.85 -9.63
C VAL A 28 -13.08 -37.46 -8.14
N GLY A 29 -13.01 -38.40 -7.21
CA GLY A 29 -12.90 -38.10 -5.78
C GLY A 29 -11.64 -37.26 -5.43
N SER A 30 -10.50 -37.59 -6.06
CA SER A 30 -9.25 -36.83 -5.92
C SER A 30 -9.39 -35.41 -6.49
N GLU A 31 -9.95 -35.28 -7.68
CA GLU A 31 -10.19 -33.96 -8.33
C GLU A 31 -11.14 -33.09 -7.49
N VAL A 32 -12.22 -33.65 -6.96
CA VAL A 32 -13.16 -32.98 -6.05
C VAL A 32 -12.43 -32.41 -4.83
N THR A 33 -11.52 -33.17 -4.22
CA THR A 33 -10.72 -32.72 -3.08
C THR A 33 -9.83 -31.50 -3.46
N GLY A 34 -9.21 -31.54 -4.64
CA GLY A 34 -8.42 -30.44 -5.18
C GLY A 34 -9.24 -29.17 -5.39
N VAL A 35 -10.46 -29.31 -5.93
CA VAL A 35 -11.38 -28.17 -6.14
C VAL A 35 -11.81 -27.57 -4.80
N VAL A 36 -12.14 -28.36 -3.77
CA VAL A 36 -12.48 -27.87 -2.43
C VAL A 36 -11.35 -27.02 -1.85
N SER A 37 -10.11 -27.50 -1.96
CA SER A 37 -8.94 -26.74 -1.50
C SER A 37 -8.83 -25.38 -2.20
N THR A 38 -9.03 -25.38 -3.51
CA THR A 38 -8.98 -24.13 -4.32
C THR A 38 -10.11 -23.17 -3.93
N LEU A 39 -11.32 -23.67 -3.68
CA LEU A 39 -12.45 -22.84 -3.23
C LEU A 39 -12.20 -22.22 -1.86
N HIS A 40 -11.56 -22.93 -0.94
CA HIS A 40 -11.14 -22.36 0.33
C HIS A 40 -10.19 -21.19 0.16
N GLN A 41 -9.20 -21.30 -0.74
CA GLN A 41 -8.25 -20.22 -1.04
C GLN A 41 -8.97 -19.00 -1.65
N VAL A 42 -9.89 -19.21 -2.60
CA VAL A 42 -10.68 -18.13 -3.21
C VAL A 42 -11.57 -17.43 -2.17
N SER A 43 -12.19 -18.20 -1.27
CA SER A 43 -13.01 -17.66 -0.18
C SER A 43 -12.19 -16.76 0.76
N GLU A 44 -11.01 -17.20 1.13
CA GLU A 44 -10.11 -16.43 2.00
C GLU A 44 -9.62 -15.15 1.31
N ALA A 45 -9.24 -15.23 0.04
CA ALA A 45 -8.86 -14.04 -0.74
C ALA A 45 -10.03 -13.04 -0.84
N ALA A 46 -11.26 -13.50 -1.12
CA ALA A 46 -12.43 -12.64 -1.18
C ALA A 46 -12.74 -11.97 0.17
N ARG A 47 -12.51 -12.68 1.29
CA ARG A 47 -12.66 -12.13 2.64
C ARG A 47 -11.64 -11.02 2.91
N GLN A 48 -10.39 -11.22 2.53
CA GLN A 48 -9.33 -10.21 2.66
C GLN A 48 -9.62 -8.98 1.81
N ILE A 49 -10.09 -9.15 0.57
CA ILE A 49 -10.51 -8.05 -0.30
C ILE A 49 -11.67 -7.26 0.34
N THR A 50 -12.65 -7.95 0.93
CA THR A 50 -13.75 -7.29 1.66
C THR A 50 -13.22 -6.43 2.81
N GLN A 51 -12.26 -6.93 3.58
CA GLN A 51 -11.65 -6.20 4.68
C GLN A 51 -10.91 -4.95 4.21
N VAL A 52 -10.13 -5.06 3.13
CA VAL A 52 -9.45 -3.91 2.51
C VAL A 52 -10.46 -2.89 2.00
N ALA A 53 -11.55 -3.32 1.36
CA ALA A 53 -12.60 -2.44 0.88
C ALA A 53 -13.27 -1.67 2.03
N LEU A 54 -13.56 -2.33 3.15
CA LEU A 54 -14.10 -1.68 4.34
C LEU A 54 -13.14 -0.63 4.93
N GLN A 55 -11.86 -0.94 5.04
CA GLN A 55 -10.84 0.01 5.49
C GLN A 55 -10.72 1.20 4.55
N THR A 56 -10.70 0.96 3.24
CA THR A 56 -10.63 2.01 2.22
C THR A 56 -11.86 2.91 2.27
N ARG A 57 -13.06 2.35 2.47
CA ARG A 57 -14.30 3.10 2.66
C ARG A 57 -14.26 4.00 3.89
N LEU A 58 -13.68 3.53 4.99
CA LEU A 58 -13.54 4.30 6.22
C LEU A 58 -12.56 5.47 6.03
N VAL A 59 -11.44 5.24 5.34
CA VAL A 59 -10.49 6.30 4.97
C VAL A 59 -11.14 7.33 4.06
N ALA A 60 -11.89 6.88 3.05
CA ALA A 60 -12.62 7.76 2.14
C ALA A 60 -13.70 8.58 2.86
N PHE A 61 -14.42 7.97 3.81
CA PHE A 61 -15.38 8.68 4.63
C PHE A 61 -14.71 9.79 5.47
N ASN A 62 -13.61 9.48 6.13
CA ASN A 62 -12.84 10.47 6.90
C ASN A 62 -12.34 11.61 6.00
N ALA A 63 -11.86 11.28 4.80
CA ALA A 63 -11.44 12.27 3.81
C ALA A 63 -12.60 13.15 3.33
N SER A 64 -13.80 12.58 3.10
CA SER A 64 -15.00 13.34 2.73
C SER A 64 -15.45 14.29 3.85
N VAL A 65 -15.37 13.85 5.12
CA VAL A 65 -15.67 14.69 6.29
C VAL A 65 -14.69 15.87 6.38
N GLU A 66 -13.38 15.62 6.22
CA GLU A 66 -12.36 16.67 6.30
C GLU A 66 -12.46 17.62 5.10
N ALA A 67 -12.77 17.10 3.91
CA ALA A 67 -13.04 17.94 2.74
C ALA A 67 -14.23 18.89 2.96
N LYS A 68 -15.33 18.41 3.58
CA LYS A 68 -16.47 19.26 3.96
C LYS A 68 -16.10 20.30 5.00
N ARG A 69 -15.21 19.95 5.94
CA ARG A 69 -14.72 20.86 6.98
C ARG A 69 -13.87 21.98 6.40
N ALA A 70 -13.14 21.69 5.32
CA ALA A 70 -12.33 22.69 4.59
C ALA A 70 -13.17 23.62 3.68
N GLY A 71 -14.49 23.46 3.60
CA GLY A 71 -15.41 24.32 2.85
C GLY A 71 -15.10 24.33 1.33
N GLU A 72 -15.15 25.51 0.70
CA GLU A 72 -14.90 25.64 -0.76
C GLU A 72 -13.51 25.14 -1.18
N ALA A 73 -12.49 25.30 -0.33
CA ALA A 73 -11.13 24.80 -0.60
C ALA A 73 -11.05 23.27 -0.63
N GLY A 74 -11.94 22.58 0.06
CA GLY A 74 -12.00 21.11 0.12
C GLY A 74 -12.88 20.47 -0.94
N ARG A 75 -13.62 21.23 -1.75
CA ARG A 75 -14.67 20.72 -2.66
C ARG A 75 -14.16 19.67 -3.66
N GLY A 76 -12.96 19.90 -4.24
CA GLY A 76 -12.33 18.94 -5.16
C GLY A 76 -11.94 17.63 -4.46
N PHE A 77 -11.46 17.71 -3.22
CA PHE A 77 -11.15 16.54 -2.41
C PHE A 77 -12.39 15.76 -2.00
N GLY A 78 -13.52 16.44 -1.76
CA GLY A 78 -14.79 15.81 -1.46
C GLY A 78 -15.26 14.88 -2.57
N VAL A 79 -15.15 15.33 -3.83
CA VAL A 79 -15.53 14.53 -5.02
C VAL A 79 -14.65 13.28 -5.14
N VAL A 80 -13.33 13.40 -4.90
CA VAL A 80 -12.42 12.25 -4.94
C VAL A 80 -12.73 11.27 -3.80
N ALA A 81 -12.97 11.77 -2.60
CA ALA A 81 -13.31 10.94 -1.45
C ALA A 81 -14.63 10.18 -1.66
N ASP A 82 -15.66 10.83 -2.20
CA ASP A 82 -16.93 10.18 -2.51
C ASP A 82 -16.75 9.11 -3.60
N ALA A 83 -15.96 9.37 -4.65
CA ALA A 83 -15.64 8.38 -5.68
C ALA A 83 -14.89 7.15 -5.11
N VAL A 84 -13.95 7.35 -4.20
CA VAL A 84 -13.23 6.25 -3.52
C VAL A 84 -14.16 5.46 -2.61
N LYS A 85 -15.09 6.12 -1.92
CA LYS A 85 -16.11 5.47 -1.09
C LYS A 85 -17.04 4.59 -1.93
N ASP A 86 -17.51 5.10 -3.07
CA ASP A 86 -18.39 4.37 -3.99
C ASP A 86 -17.66 3.16 -4.59
N LEU A 87 -16.41 3.33 -5.02
CA LEU A 87 -15.56 2.24 -5.48
C LEU A 87 -15.37 1.17 -4.41
N SER A 88 -15.10 1.56 -3.18
CA SER A 88 -14.94 0.61 -2.05
C SER A 88 -16.21 -0.17 -1.78
N THR A 89 -17.39 0.47 -1.92
CA THR A 89 -18.69 -0.20 -1.80
C THR A 89 -18.91 -1.21 -2.93
N GLN A 90 -18.50 -0.87 -4.15
CA GLN A 90 -18.58 -1.78 -5.29
C GLN A 90 -17.65 -2.99 -5.13
N VAL A 91 -16.41 -2.79 -4.67
CA VAL A 91 -15.46 -3.87 -4.37
C VAL A 91 -15.98 -4.79 -3.27
N GLU A 92 -16.57 -4.24 -2.21
CA GLU A 92 -17.23 -5.02 -1.16
C GLU A 92 -18.37 -5.89 -1.71
N SER A 93 -19.21 -5.32 -2.58
CA SER A 93 -20.34 -6.03 -3.21
C SER A 93 -19.86 -7.18 -4.09
N ILE A 94 -18.84 -6.95 -4.94
CA ILE A 94 -18.25 -7.98 -5.80
C ILE A 94 -17.64 -9.10 -4.96
N SER A 95 -16.90 -8.77 -3.90
CA SER A 95 -16.31 -9.77 -3.01
C SER A 95 -17.36 -10.63 -2.30
N LYS A 96 -18.47 -10.03 -1.88
CA LYS A 96 -19.61 -10.78 -1.31
C LYS A 96 -20.27 -11.70 -2.35
N ALA A 97 -20.40 -11.25 -3.60
CA ALA A 97 -20.93 -12.09 -4.68
C ALA A 97 -20.00 -13.30 -4.95
N ILE A 98 -18.68 -13.09 -4.96
CA ILE A 98 -17.71 -14.19 -5.09
C ILE A 98 -17.87 -15.19 -3.94
N MET A 99 -17.95 -14.74 -2.68
CA MET A 99 -18.17 -15.63 -1.53
C MET A 99 -19.47 -16.41 -1.62
N GLY A 100 -20.57 -15.78 -2.09
CA GLY A 100 -21.84 -16.45 -2.32
C GLY A 100 -21.75 -17.53 -3.39
N THR A 101 -21.03 -17.25 -4.48
CA THR A 101 -20.78 -18.22 -5.56
C THR A 101 -19.94 -19.39 -5.06
N VAL A 102 -18.87 -19.12 -4.29
CA VAL A 102 -18.03 -20.13 -3.68
C VAL A 102 -18.84 -21.03 -2.73
N ALA A 103 -19.67 -20.45 -1.87
CA ALA A 103 -20.53 -21.21 -0.96
C ALA A 103 -21.50 -22.13 -1.70
N THR A 104 -22.10 -21.66 -2.80
CA THR A 104 -22.98 -22.46 -3.65
C THR A 104 -22.22 -23.62 -4.30
N LEU A 105 -20.99 -23.36 -4.77
CA LEU A 105 -20.16 -24.37 -5.38
C LEU A 105 -19.69 -25.42 -4.35
N ASP A 106 -19.31 -24.99 -3.16
CA ASP A 106 -18.93 -25.88 -2.05
C ASP A 106 -20.08 -26.83 -1.69
N GLN A 107 -21.30 -26.31 -1.58
CA GLN A 107 -22.49 -27.13 -1.32
C GLN A 107 -22.74 -28.16 -2.42
N ARG A 108 -22.59 -27.79 -3.71
CA ARG A 108 -22.75 -28.73 -4.84
C ARG A 108 -21.67 -29.80 -4.84
N ILE A 109 -20.44 -29.44 -4.50
CA ILE A 109 -19.32 -30.35 -4.41
C ILE A 109 -19.50 -31.34 -3.25
N GLN A 110 -19.98 -30.88 -2.10
CA GLN A 110 -20.33 -31.78 -0.97
C GLN A 110 -21.43 -32.76 -1.34
N SER A 111 -22.47 -32.31 -2.08
CA SER A 111 -23.50 -33.21 -2.60
C SER A 111 -22.91 -34.24 -3.56
N LEU A 112 -22.02 -33.86 -4.46
CA LEU A 112 -21.33 -34.76 -5.38
C LEU A 112 -20.47 -35.77 -4.64
N ALA A 113 -19.71 -35.34 -3.63
CA ALA A 113 -18.91 -36.24 -2.78
C ALA A 113 -19.78 -37.25 -2.01
N ALA A 114 -20.94 -36.82 -1.51
CA ALA A 114 -21.90 -37.69 -0.87
C ALA A 114 -22.48 -38.72 -1.85
N ASP A 115 -22.86 -38.31 -3.06
CA ASP A 115 -23.34 -39.21 -4.12
C ASP A 115 -22.27 -40.24 -4.54
N LEU A 116 -21.00 -39.82 -4.59
CA LEU A 116 -19.88 -40.73 -4.88
C LEU A 116 -19.59 -41.73 -3.74
N SER A 117 -19.78 -41.32 -2.48
CA SER A 117 -19.55 -42.19 -1.31
C SER A 117 -20.69 -43.15 -1.01
N THR A 118 -21.90 -42.88 -1.50
CA THR A 118 -23.08 -43.74 -1.36
C THR A 118 -23.20 -44.78 -2.48
N ALA A 119 -22.26 -44.86 -3.42
CA ALA A 119 -22.14 -46.00 -4.34
C ALA A 119 -21.90 -47.27 -3.50
N PRO A 120 -22.76 -48.29 -3.62
CA PRO A 120 -22.91 -49.30 -2.57
C PRO A 120 -21.68 -50.19 -2.41
N GLU A 121 -21.02 -50.11 -1.28
CA GLU A 121 -20.19 -51.20 -0.72
C GLU A 121 -21.02 -52.44 -0.35
N ALA A 122 -22.30 -52.44 -0.62
CA ALA A 122 -23.25 -53.45 -0.24
C ALA A 122 -23.33 -54.63 -1.25
N ALA A 123 -22.15 -55.18 -1.63
CA ALA A 123 -22.16 -56.45 -2.44
C ALA A 123 -21.21 -57.52 -1.93
N THR A 124 -20.79 -57.47 -0.65
CA THR A 124 -19.92 -58.53 -0.11
C THR A 124 -20.35 -59.08 1.26
N ASP A 125 -21.62 -59.23 1.54
CA ASP A 125 -22.00 -60.20 2.58
C ASP A 125 -23.46 -60.63 2.45
N LYS A 126 -23.67 -61.81 1.96
CA LYS A 126 -24.67 -62.82 2.21
C LYS A 126 -25.05 -63.59 0.96
N ALA A 127 -24.13 -64.52 0.55
CA ALA A 127 -24.47 -65.64 -0.32
C ALA A 127 -24.92 -66.80 0.54
N HIS A 128 -26.22 -66.92 0.76
CA HIS A 128 -26.89 -68.26 1.02
C HIS A 128 -28.38 -68.01 0.77
N GLY A 129 -28.81 -68.42 -0.39
CA GLY A 129 -30.23 -68.46 -0.76
C GLY A 129 -30.42 -68.55 -2.26
N HIS A 130 -30.91 -69.73 -2.74
CA HIS A 130 -31.22 -69.99 -4.13
C HIS A 130 -32.15 -68.94 -4.75
N GLY A 131 -31.55 -67.91 -5.28
CA GLY A 131 -32.25 -66.91 -6.12
C GLY A 131 -31.93 -67.19 -7.56
N SER A 132 -32.94 -67.46 -8.36
CA SER A 132 -32.90 -67.74 -9.80
C SER A 132 -31.96 -66.75 -10.54
N ALA A 133 -31.17 -67.27 -11.51
CA ALA A 133 -30.30 -66.44 -12.39
C ALA A 133 -30.96 -65.24 -13.02
N LYS A 134 -32.31 -65.29 -13.18
CA LYS A 134 -33.13 -64.14 -13.59
C LYS A 134 -33.15 -62.98 -12.59
N ASP A 135 -33.03 -63.22 -11.30
CA ASP A 135 -33.04 -62.19 -10.27
C ASP A 135 -31.65 -61.52 -10.12
N SER A 136 -30.58 -62.26 -10.36
CA SER A 136 -29.23 -61.69 -10.42
C SER A 136 -29.04 -60.79 -11.63
N GLY A 137 -29.55 -61.20 -12.80
CA GLY A 137 -29.53 -60.37 -14.02
C GLY A 137 -30.31 -59.05 -13.86
N ARG A 138 -31.47 -59.08 -13.15
CA ARG A 138 -32.25 -57.90 -12.86
C ARG A 138 -31.53 -56.94 -11.90
N ARG A 139 -30.87 -57.42 -10.89
CA ARG A 139 -30.08 -56.62 -9.95
C ARG A 139 -28.87 -55.94 -10.62
N VAL A 140 -28.15 -56.67 -11.46
CA VAL A 140 -27.04 -56.14 -12.26
C VAL A 140 -27.54 -55.05 -13.22
N HIS A 141 -28.69 -55.28 -13.91
CA HIS A 141 -29.27 -54.30 -14.80
C HIS A 141 -29.72 -53.02 -14.05
N GLN A 142 -30.31 -53.13 -12.86
CA GLN A 142 -30.68 -51.98 -12.03
C GLN A 142 -29.43 -51.27 -11.49
N ALA A 143 -28.39 -51.94 -11.13
CA ALA A 143 -27.12 -51.35 -10.71
C ALA A 143 -26.47 -50.57 -11.88
N LEU A 144 -26.48 -51.13 -13.10
CA LEU A 144 -25.96 -50.45 -14.29
C LEU A 144 -26.76 -49.19 -14.63
N LEU A 145 -28.09 -49.20 -14.52
CA LEU A 145 -28.92 -48.00 -14.67
C LEU A 145 -28.62 -46.95 -13.60
N GLY A 146 -28.33 -47.39 -12.37
CA GLY A 146 -27.90 -46.51 -11.29
C GLY A 146 -26.55 -45.86 -11.57
N VAL A 147 -25.59 -46.62 -12.08
CA VAL A 147 -24.27 -46.12 -12.49
C VAL A 147 -24.41 -45.13 -13.65
N GLU A 148 -25.21 -45.44 -14.68
CA GLU A 148 -25.46 -44.55 -15.81
C GLU A 148 -26.06 -43.20 -15.36
N ALA A 149 -27.07 -43.23 -14.46
CA ALA A 149 -27.65 -42.02 -13.88
C ALA A 149 -26.65 -41.24 -13.02
N ALA A 150 -25.74 -41.91 -12.28
CA ALA A 150 -24.69 -41.28 -11.51
C ALA A 150 -23.65 -40.58 -12.42
N VAL A 151 -23.20 -41.27 -13.48
CA VAL A 151 -22.28 -40.69 -14.49
C VAL A 151 -22.89 -39.47 -15.14
N GLN A 152 -24.18 -39.52 -15.52
CA GLN A 152 -24.87 -38.38 -16.12
C GLN A 152 -24.90 -37.17 -15.16
N ARG A 153 -25.12 -37.39 -13.86
CA ARG A 153 -25.07 -36.34 -12.84
C ARG A 153 -23.66 -35.76 -12.68
N ILE A 154 -22.62 -36.61 -12.70
CA ILE A 154 -21.22 -36.19 -12.65
C ILE A 154 -20.89 -35.28 -13.85
N VAL A 155 -21.28 -35.67 -15.08
CA VAL A 155 -21.05 -34.89 -16.29
C VAL A 155 -21.73 -33.52 -16.19
N SER A 156 -23.02 -33.47 -15.81
CA SER A 156 -23.75 -32.22 -15.65
C SER A 156 -23.14 -31.29 -14.55
N ALA A 157 -22.67 -31.88 -13.46
CA ALA A 157 -22.01 -31.13 -12.40
C ALA A 157 -20.64 -30.59 -12.86
N ALA A 158 -19.89 -31.36 -13.64
CA ALA A 158 -18.61 -30.95 -14.23
C ALA A 158 -18.79 -29.79 -15.23
N GLU A 159 -19.80 -29.87 -16.09
CA GLU A 159 -20.14 -28.78 -17.02
C GLU A 159 -20.53 -27.50 -16.29
N SER A 160 -21.38 -27.61 -15.26
CA SER A 160 -21.75 -26.48 -14.41
C SER A 160 -20.55 -25.86 -13.71
N SER A 161 -19.61 -26.70 -13.20
CA SER A 161 -18.37 -26.27 -12.57
C SER A 161 -17.46 -25.53 -13.56
N ALA A 162 -17.34 -26.03 -14.78
CA ALA A 162 -16.55 -25.40 -15.84
C ALA A 162 -17.12 -24.02 -16.21
N GLN A 163 -18.45 -23.90 -16.35
CA GLN A 163 -19.11 -22.63 -16.63
C GLN A 163 -18.90 -21.62 -15.49
N LEU A 164 -19.02 -22.06 -14.24
CA LEU A 164 -18.80 -21.24 -13.06
C LEU A 164 -17.35 -20.74 -12.98
N SER A 165 -16.38 -21.63 -13.22
CA SER A 165 -14.96 -21.31 -13.28
C SER A 165 -14.64 -20.28 -14.36
N SER A 166 -15.26 -20.42 -15.54
CA SER A 166 -15.14 -19.44 -16.61
C SER A 166 -15.71 -18.05 -16.21
N GLY A 167 -16.87 -18.04 -15.54
CA GLY A 167 -17.47 -16.80 -15.00
C GLY A 167 -16.59 -16.11 -13.97
N ILE A 168 -16.01 -16.88 -13.03
CA ILE A 168 -15.07 -16.36 -12.03
C ILE A 168 -13.83 -15.75 -12.72
N ASN A 169 -13.24 -16.43 -13.69
CA ASN A 169 -12.07 -15.92 -14.42
C ASN A 169 -12.39 -14.61 -15.14
N GLN A 170 -13.57 -14.47 -15.73
CA GLN A 170 -14.00 -13.21 -16.35
C GLN A 170 -14.16 -12.09 -15.33
N GLN A 171 -14.74 -12.37 -14.15
CA GLN A 171 -14.89 -11.37 -13.08
C GLN A 171 -13.54 -10.93 -12.52
N VAL A 172 -12.63 -11.87 -12.29
CA VAL A 172 -11.25 -11.56 -11.83
C VAL A 172 -10.53 -10.70 -12.86
N SER A 173 -10.67 -11.00 -14.15
CA SER A 173 -10.07 -10.20 -15.22
C SER A 173 -10.62 -8.77 -15.27
N ARG A 174 -11.94 -8.59 -15.11
CA ARG A 174 -12.58 -7.26 -15.02
C ARG A 174 -12.08 -6.49 -13.80
N MET A 175 -12.05 -7.14 -12.63
CA MET A 175 -11.55 -6.51 -11.40
C MET A 175 -10.09 -6.06 -11.53
N ALA A 176 -9.24 -6.86 -12.18
CA ALA A 176 -7.86 -6.47 -12.45
C ALA A 176 -7.78 -5.22 -13.35
N GLN A 177 -8.63 -5.11 -14.38
CA GLN A 177 -8.72 -3.93 -15.24
C GLN A 177 -9.19 -2.69 -14.48
N GLU A 178 -10.23 -2.82 -13.65
CA GLU A 178 -10.77 -1.72 -12.85
C GLU A 178 -9.76 -1.20 -11.81
N VAL A 179 -9.01 -2.11 -11.17
CA VAL A 179 -7.92 -1.75 -10.24
C VAL A 179 -6.83 -0.98 -11.00
N GLN A 180 -6.43 -1.44 -12.19
CA GLN A 180 -5.44 -0.73 -12.99
C GLN A 180 -5.95 0.66 -13.40
N GLN A 181 -7.18 0.78 -13.86
CA GLN A 181 -7.79 2.07 -14.21
C GLN A 181 -7.84 3.03 -13.01
N THR A 182 -8.20 2.53 -11.83
CA THR A 182 -8.21 3.31 -10.59
C THR A 182 -6.80 3.82 -10.26
N ARG A 183 -5.79 2.99 -10.42
CA ARG A 183 -4.38 3.36 -10.22
C ARG A 183 -3.95 4.49 -11.15
N ASP A 184 -4.35 4.43 -12.42
CA ASP A 184 -4.03 5.44 -13.43
C ASP A 184 -4.74 6.78 -13.13
N VAL A 185 -6.00 6.73 -12.71
CA VAL A 185 -6.78 7.90 -12.28
C VAL A 185 -6.15 8.57 -11.06
N LEU A 186 -5.79 7.78 -10.03
CA LEU A 186 -5.11 8.28 -8.83
C LEU A 186 -3.75 8.91 -9.17
N GLY A 187 -2.96 8.27 -10.03
CA GLY A 187 -1.70 8.81 -10.52
C GLY A 187 -1.89 10.16 -11.26
N THR A 188 -2.95 10.29 -12.02
CA THR A 188 -3.29 11.54 -12.71
C THR A 188 -3.76 12.61 -11.73
N ALA A 189 -4.59 12.26 -10.74
CA ALA A 189 -5.04 13.18 -9.69
C ALA A 189 -3.85 13.70 -8.86
N THR A 190 -2.92 12.83 -8.50
CA THR A 190 -1.69 13.22 -7.79
C THR A 190 -0.88 14.24 -8.59
N ARG A 191 -0.61 13.96 -9.88
CA ARG A 191 0.12 14.90 -10.74
C ARG A 191 -0.59 16.25 -10.88
N ARG A 192 -1.92 16.26 -11.00
CA ARG A 192 -2.72 17.51 -11.06
C ARG A 192 -2.64 18.28 -9.75
N SER A 193 -2.73 17.61 -8.61
CA SER A 193 -2.58 18.24 -7.29
C SER A 193 -1.20 18.87 -7.11
N GLU A 194 -0.13 18.20 -7.54
CA GLU A 194 1.23 18.73 -7.54
C GLU A 194 1.37 19.96 -8.46
N ALA A 195 0.75 19.94 -9.63
CA ALA A 195 0.75 21.07 -10.55
C ALA A 195 0.01 22.30 -9.96
N VAL A 196 -1.16 22.09 -9.34
CA VAL A 196 -1.91 23.16 -8.66
C VAL A 196 -1.09 23.73 -7.50
N LEU A 197 -0.46 22.87 -6.70
CA LEU A 197 0.42 23.31 -5.62
C LEU A 197 1.58 24.17 -6.16
N GLY A 198 2.24 23.73 -7.23
CA GLY A 198 3.31 24.49 -7.86
C GLY A 198 2.87 25.85 -8.46
N VAL A 199 1.63 25.95 -8.98
CA VAL A 199 1.06 27.22 -9.41
C VAL A 199 0.80 28.14 -8.22
N SER A 200 0.23 27.63 -7.13
CA SER A 200 -0.03 28.38 -5.90
C SER A 200 1.26 28.92 -5.28
N GLU A 201 2.31 28.10 -5.22
CA GLU A 201 3.63 28.50 -4.70
C GLU A 201 4.24 29.61 -5.55
N ARG A 202 4.17 29.52 -6.89
CA ARG A 202 4.65 30.58 -7.79
C ARG A 202 3.85 31.87 -7.66
N LEU A 203 2.53 31.79 -7.46
CA LEU A 203 1.69 32.97 -7.26
C LEU A 203 2.05 33.66 -5.94
N MET A 204 2.23 32.92 -4.85
CA MET A 204 2.67 33.47 -3.56
C MET A 204 4.03 34.18 -3.69
N GLU A 205 4.98 33.55 -4.40
CA GLU A 205 6.29 34.17 -4.67
C GLU A 205 6.19 35.44 -5.49
N LEU A 206 5.35 35.45 -6.53
CA LEU A 206 5.12 36.67 -7.37
C LEU A 206 4.55 37.79 -6.54
N ILE A 207 3.54 37.53 -5.70
CA ILE A 207 2.94 38.54 -4.81
C ILE A 207 4.01 39.11 -3.87
N ALA A 208 4.82 38.29 -3.25
CA ALA A 208 5.86 38.71 -2.33
C ALA A 208 6.99 39.50 -3.04
N THR A 209 7.32 39.18 -4.31
CA THR A 209 8.32 39.90 -5.10
C THR A 209 7.81 41.23 -5.65
N CYS A 210 6.51 41.43 -5.79
CA CYS A 210 5.90 42.69 -6.19
C CYS A 210 5.92 43.80 -5.10
N GLY A 211 6.56 43.53 -3.95
CA GLY A 211 6.62 44.48 -2.84
C GLY A 211 5.33 44.63 -2.04
N VAL A 212 4.37 43.71 -2.25
CA VAL A 212 3.13 43.67 -1.46
C VAL A 212 3.41 42.97 -0.16
N GLU A 213 3.19 43.66 0.95
CA GLU A 213 3.26 43.02 2.27
C GLU A 213 2.14 42.00 2.44
N THR A 214 2.53 40.79 2.82
CA THR A 214 1.63 39.68 3.11
C THR A 214 1.87 39.16 4.52
N SER A 215 1.00 38.28 4.99
CA SER A 215 1.24 37.53 6.25
C SER A 215 2.54 36.74 6.25
N ASP A 216 3.10 36.44 5.09
CA ASP A 216 4.34 35.68 4.92
C ASP A 216 5.60 36.55 4.94
N THR A 217 5.46 37.85 4.72
CA THR A 217 6.59 38.82 4.64
C THR A 217 7.53 38.78 5.84
N PRO A 218 7.07 38.75 7.11
CA PRO A 218 7.96 38.70 8.26
C PRO A 218 8.81 37.39 8.31
N TYR A 219 8.23 36.29 7.84
CA TYR A 219 8.93 34.98 7.84
C TYR A 219 9.95 34.91 6.71
N ILE A 220 9.67 35.50 5.55
CA ILE A 220 10.63 35.64 4.43
C ILE A 220 11.83 36.46 4.87
N GLN A 221 11.58 37.63 5.46
CA GLN A 221 12.64 38.57 5.93
C GLN A 221 13.49 37.87 7.02
N MET A 222 12.86 37.21 7.97
CA MET A 222 13.56 36.40 9.00
C MET A 222 14.43 35.31 8.39
N ALA A 223 13.91 34.57 7.41
CA ALA A 223 14.67 33.52 6.73
C ALA A 223 15.90 34.08 6.02
N GLN A 224 15.76 35.19 5.30
CA GLN A 224 16.88 35.86 4.63
C GLN A 224 17.91 36.42 5.62
N GLN A 225 17.45 37.02 6.70
CA GLN A 225 18.33 37.56 7.75
C GLN A 225 19.16 36.45 8.38
N VAL A 226 18.53 35.36 8.81
CA VAL A 226 19.22 34.23 9.46
C VAL A 226 20.13 33.50 8.48
N ALA A 227 19.73 33.35 7.21
CA ALA A 227 20.60 32.79 6.17
C ALA A 227 21.88 33.62 6.01
N GLY A 228 21.75 34.96 5.95
CA GLY A 228 22.89 35.85 5.88
C GLY A 228 23.81 35.79 7.11
N GLN A 229 23.24 35.70 8.31
CA GLN A 229 24.02 35.55 9.55
C GLN A 229 24.80 34.23 9.56
N ILE A 230 24.18 33.13 9.16
CA ILE A 230 24.85 31.81 9.07
C ILE A 230 25.93 31.83 7.98
N ALA A 231 25.65 32.41 6.80
CA ALA A 231 26.62 32.54 5.72
C ALA A 231 27.86 33.32 6.18
N HIS A 232 27.66 34.43 6.88
CA HIS A 232 28.74 35.24 7.44
C HIS A 232 29.55 34.46 8.46
N ALA A 233 28.89 33.78 9.42
CA ALA A 233 29.57 33.00 10.46
C ALA A 233 30.40 31.83 9.92
N LEU A 234 29.87 31.16 8.86
CA LEU A 234 30.61 30.10 8.15
C LEU A 234 31.79 30.66 7.37
N GLY A 235 31.62 31.84 6.73
CA GLY A 235 32.70 32.57 6.06
C GLY A 235 33.83 33.00 6.99
N GLU A 236 33.48 33.52 8.15
CA GLU A 236 34.48 33.84 9.21
C GLU A 236 35.20 32.59 9.71
N ALA A 237 34.49 31.47 9.90
CA ALA A 237 35.11 30.23 10.33
C ALA A 237 36.12 29.69 9.29
N LEU A 238 35.84 29.85 8.00
CA LEU A 238 36.78 29.58 6.89
C LEU A 238 38.02 30.50 6.95
N ALA A 239 37.76 31.81 7.06
CA ALA A 239 38.82 32.80 7.07
C ALA A 239 39.76 32.63 8.28
N GLN A 240 39.23 32.20 9.44
CA GLN A 240 39.98 31.91 10.66
C GLN A 240 40.64 30.52 10.67
N GLY A 241 40.45 29.70 9.62
CA GLY A 241 41.01 28.36 9.54
C GLY A 241 40.38 27.35 10.51
N ARG A 242 39.21 27.64 11.08
CA ARG A 242 38.49 26.74 12.00
C ARG A 242 37.92 25.52 11.26
N ILE A 243 37.71 25.64 9.97
CA ILE A 243 37.31 24.58 9.04
C ILE A 243 37.92 24.84 7.66
N SER A 244 38.30 23.80 6.95
CA SER A 244 38.71 23.94 5.54
C SER A 244 37.48 23.97 4.59
N GLN A 245 37.67 24.51 3.40
CA GLN A 245 36.60 24.52 2.36
C GLN A 245 36.15 23.08 2.01
N ALA A 246 37.07 22.13 1.92
CA ALA A 246 36.73 20.71 1.66
C ALA A 246 35.89 20.12 2.78
N GLN A 247 36.18 20.45 4.04
CA GLN A 247 35.35 19.99 5.16
C GLN A 247 34.01 20.67 5.24
N LEU A 248 33.91 21.97 4.94
CA LEU A 248 32.64 22.69 4.98
C LEU A 248 31.66 22.22 3.87
N PHE A 249 32.19 21.78 2.74
CA PHE A 249 31.43 21.26 1.61
C PHE A 249 31.52 19.72 1.49
N ASP A 250 31.77 19.03 2.62
CA ASP A 250 31.83 17.58 2.68
C ASP A 250 30.45 16.97 2.40
N GLU A 251 30.40 16.06 1.45
CA GLU A 251 29.19 15.30 1.07
C GLU A 251 29.30 13.81 1.42
N HIS A 252 30.30 13.43 2.22
CA HIS A 252 30.43 12.07 2.73
C HIS A 252 29.60 11.92 4.01
N TYR A 253 28.36 11.46 3.84
CA TYR A 253 27.45 11.24 4.96
C TYR A 253 27.73 9.88 5.59
N GLN A 254 28.52 9.85 6.65
CA GLN A 254 28.83 8.63 7.39
C GLN A 254 27.62 8.21 8.22
N ALA A 255 27.07 7.04 7.93
CA ALA A 255 25.92 6.53 8.66
C ALA A 255 26.24 6.24 10.12
N ILE A 256 25.39 6.72 11.03
CA ILE A 256 25.47 6.42 12.47
C ILE A 256 24.75 5.09 12.71
N SER A 257 25.50 4.07 13.09
CA SER A 257 25.01 2.72 13.30
C SER A 257 23.87 2.67 14.32
N GLY A 258 22.84 1.87 14.04
CA GLY A 258 21.71 1.66 14.94
C GLY A 258 20.68 2.80 14.97
N SER A 259 20.86 3.86 14.18
CA SER A 259 19.91 4.98 14.14
C SER A 259 18.66 4.63 13.29
N GLN A 260 17.48 4.94 13.83
CA GLN A 260 16.18 4.81 13.16
C GLN A 260 15.25 5.96 13.54
N PRO A 261 14.89 6.88 12.64
CA PRO A 261 15.35 6.99 11.23
C PRO A 261 16.85 7.19 11.10
N PRO A 262 17.46 6.89 9.92
CA PRO A 262 18.90 6.98 9.72
C PRO A 262 19.48 8.37 10.04
N GLN A 263 20.55 8.42 10.80
CA GLN A 263 21.34 9.61 11.09
C GLN A 263 22.75 9.48 10.49
N HIS A 264 23.38 10.61 10.22
CA HIS A 264 24.68 10.67 9.55
C HIS A 264 25.60 11.69 10.24
N ALA A 265 26.88 11.56 10.01
CA ALA A 265 27.91 12.51 10.42
C ALA A 265 28.66 13.04 9.20
N THR A 266 29.11 14.30 9.28
CA THR A 266 29.93 14.97 8.27
C THR A 266 31.05 15.74 8.97
N ALA A 267 32.05 16.18 8.22
CA ALA A 267 33.21 16.91 8.75
C ALA A 267 32.83 18.27 9.37
N PHE A 268 31.71 18.89 8.97
CA PHE A 268 31.29 20.21 9.48
C PHE A 268 30.37 20.16 10.71
N ASN A 269 30.04 19.00 11.22
CA ASN A 269 29.05 18.86 12.30
C ASN A 269 29.46 19.63 13.59
N ALA A 270 30.70 19.52 14.01
CA ALA A 270 31.17 20.19 15.22
C ALA A 270 31.06 21.73 15.11
N LEU A 271 31.33 22.28 13.91
CA LEU A 271 31.22 23.71 13.66
C LEU A 271 29.77 24.16 13.71
N THR A 272 28.89 23.44 13.02
CA THR A 272 27.46 23.82 12.94
C THR A 272 26.78 23.68 14.30
N ASP A 273 27.11 22.67 15.10
CA ASP A 273 26.61 22.52 16.48
C ASP A 273 26.99 23.70 17.38
N ALA A 274 28.16 24.28 17.15
CA ALA A 274 28.61 25.44 17.91
C ALA A 274 27.97 26.75 17.44
N LEU A 275 27.74 26.92 16.13
CA LEU A 275 27.32 28.20 15.54
C LEU A 275 25.79 28.32 15.38
N PHE A 276 25.12 27.29 14.83
CA PHE A 276 23.75 27.40 14.37
C PHE A 276 22.70 27.61 15.46
N PRO A 277 22.81 26.99 16.65
CA PRO A 277 21.78 27.16 17.68
C PRO A 277 21.55 28.61 18.09
N GLY A 278 22.59 29.46 18.09
CA GLY A 278 22.45 30.88 18.39
C GLY A 278 21.47 31.63 17.48
N PHE A 279 21.59 31.40 16.19
CA PHE A 279 20.74 32.01 15.18
C PHE A 279 19.36 31.35 15.09
N GLN A 280 19.33 30.04 15.10
CA GLN A 280 18.11 29.23 14.93
C GLN A 280 17.13 29.42 16.10
N GLU A 281 17.62 29.44 17.33
CA GLU A 281 16.78 29.63 18.52
C GLU A 281 16.30 31.08 18.67
N ALA A 282 17.07 32.06 18.20
CA ALA A 282 16.67 33.45 18.21
C ALA A 282 15.45 33.67 17.28
N ALA A 283 15.43 33.05 16.11
CA ALA A 283 14.32 33.12 15.17
C ALA A 283 13.01 32.55 15.76
N LEU A 284 13.08 31.43 16.49
CA LEU A 284 11.91 30.85 17.17
C LEU A 284 11.33 31.79 18.24
N LYS A 285 12.16 32.53 18.93
CA LYS A 285 11.72 33.48 19.96
C LYS A 285 11.12 34.76 19.37
N ALA A 286 11.60 35.18 18.20
CA ALA A 286 11.20 36.42 17.58
C ALA A 286 9.79 36.33 16.95
N LEU A 287 9.39 35.19 16.43
CA LEU A 287 8.12 34.97 15.74
C LEU A 287 7.38 33.74 16.33
N PRO A 288 6.28 33.94 17.08
CA PRO A 288 5.64 32.91 17.89
C PRO A 288 5.00 31.76 17.08
N GLN A 289 4.74 31.99 15.80
CA GLN A 289 4.20 30.91 14.93
C GLN A 289 5.26 30.04 14.28
N VAL A 290 6.55 30.39 14.43
CA VAL A 290 7.65 29.58 13.90
C VAL A 290 7.74 28.26 14.66
N VAL A 291 7.71 27.16 13.91
CA VAL A 291 7.82 25.79 14.44
C VAL A 291 9.27 25.32 14.45
N PHE A 292 10.03 25.68 13.41
CA PHE A 292 11.46 25.44 13.35
C PHE A 292 12.16 26.46 12.43
N CYS A 293 13.43 26.68 12.72
CA CYS A 293 14.37 27.41 11.89
C CYS A 293 15.67 26.62 11.85
N ILE A 294 16.10 26.17 10.67
CA ILE A 294 17.21 25.24 10.49
C ILE A 294 17.98 25.54 9.21
N ALA A 295 19.26 25.20 9.19
CA ALA A 295 20.06 25.20 7.97
C ALA A 295 20.25 23.75 7.48
N ALA A 296 20.08 23.53 6.18
CA ALA A 296 20.35 22.30 5.49
C ALA A 296 21.41 22.51 4.42
N ASP A 297 22.32 21.58 4.23
CA ASP A 297 23.23 21.61 3.09
C ASP A 297 22.48 21.39 1.76
N ARG A 298 23.14 21.51 0.63
CA ARG A 298 22.54 21.37 -0.73
C ARG A 298 21.93 20.00 -1.04
N ASN A 299 22.20 18.98 -0.22
CA ASN A 299 21.60 17.65 -0.34
C ASN A 299 20.49 17.39 0.68
N GLY A 300 20.11 18.43 1.46
CA GLY A 300 19.06 18.35 2.46
C GLY A 300 19.51 17.77 3.78
N TYR A 301 20.81 17.65 4.03
CA TYR A 301 21.34 17.20 5.31
C TYR A 301 21.23 18.30 6.36
N ILE A 302 20.58 17.99 7.46
CA ILE A 302 20.42 18.87 8.61
C ILE A 302 21.40 18.43 9.69
N SER A 303 22.56 19.08 9.77
CA SER A 303 23.57 18.78 10.76
C SER A 303 23.08 19.10 12.18
N THR A 304 22.44 20.25 12.36
CA THR A 304 21.97 20.75 13.65
C THR A 304 20.54 21.25 13.51
N HIS A 305 19.65 20.79 14.36
CA HIS A 305 18.25 21.25 14.40
C HIS A 305 18.01 22.16 15.60
N ASN A 306 16.81 22.76 15.71
CA ASN A 306 16.39 23.40 16.94
C ASN A 306 16.45 22.43 18.12
N ARG A 307 16.79 22.92 19.32
CA ARG A 307 17.00 22.12 20.53
C ARG A 307 15.86 21.16 20.84
N ALA A 308 14.62 21.60 20.62
CA ALA A 308 13.42 20.79 20.79
C ALA A 308 13.36 19.53 19.92
N TYR A 309 14.24 19.42 18.90
CA TYR A 309 14.27 18.29 17.95
C TYR A 309 15.68 17.66 17.85
N CYS A 310 16.58 17.99 18.78
CA CYS A 310 17.92 17.41 18.87
C CYS A 310 18.04 16.37 19.99
N HIS A 311 16.97 15.64 20.26
CA HIS A 311 17.03 14.59 21.29
C HIS A 311 17.78 13.35 20.79
N PRO A 312 18.50 12.64 21.66
CA PRO A 312 19.02 11.32 21.35
C PRO A 312 17.88 10.38 20.95
N GLN A 313 18.15 9.47 20.02
CA GLN A 313 17.16 8.48 19.62
C GLN A 313 16.88 7.47 20.74
N ARG A 314 15.64 7.02 20.84
CA ARG A 314 15.20 5.93 21.69
C ARG A 314 15.27 4.63 20.90
N PRO A 315 15.97 3.60 21.36
CA PRO A 315 16.01 2.32 20.68
C PRO A 315 14.59 1.74 20.47
N GLY A 316 14.26 1.37 19.24
CA GLY A 316 12.97 0.75 18.88
C GLY A 316 11.78 1.71 18.78
N ASP A 317 11.87 2.96 19.23
CA ASP A 317 10.77 3.93 19.18
C ASP A 317 10.89 4.84 17.94
N VAL A 318 10.66 4.27 16.76
CA VAL A 318 10.79 4.97 15.47
C VAL A 318 9.82 6.15 15.37
N VAL A 319 8.61 6.03 15.93
CA VAL A 319 7.59 7.09 15.89
C VAL A 319 8.06 8.31 16.68
N TRP A 320 8.49 8.10 17.92
CA TRP A 320 9.02 9.18 18.75
C TRP A 320 10.28 9.80 18.14
N ASN A 321 11.21 8.97 17.66
CA ASN A 321 12.45 9.41 17.00
C ASN A 321 12.16 10.28 15.78
N THR A 322 11.15 9.91 14.97
CA THR A 322 10.74 10.69 13.79
C THR A 322 10.28 12.10 14.18
N ALA A 323 9.56 12.23 15.29
CA ALA A 323 9.07 13.51 15.78
C ALA A 323 10.16 14.36 16.47
N HIS A 324 11.04 13.77 17.30
CA HIS A 324 11.87 14.49 18.29
C HIS A 324 13.38 14.43 18.00
N SER A 325 13.86 13.46 17.20
CA SER A 325 15.26 13.31 16.81
C SER A 325 15.44 13.59 15.32
N ARG A 326 15.48 14.89 14.97
CA ARG A 326 15.47 15.34 13.57
C ARG A 326 16.80 15.88 13.07
N TRP A 327 17.78 16.01 13.92
CA TRP A 327 19.16 16.40 13.59
C TRP A 327 19.94 15.24 12.98
N ARG A 328 21.02 15.52 12.28
CA ARG A 328 21.85 14.52 11.61
C ARG A 328 21.14 13.70 10.53
N ARG A 329 20.00 14.20 10.03
CA ARG A 329 19.17 13.50 9.04
C ARG A 329 19.19 14.21 7.69
N ILE A 330 18.99 13.43 6.63
CA ILE A 330 18.85 13.92 5.27
C ILE A 330 17.35 13.99 4.95
N PHE A 331 16.87 15.18 4.57
CA PHE A 331 15.50 15.44 4.13
C PHE A 331 15.53 15.75 2.64
N ASN A 332 15.45 14.71 1.84
CA ASN A 332 15.54 14.76 0.39
C ASN A 332 14.17 14.62 -0.30
N ASP A 333 13.10 14.89 0.43
CA ASP A 333 11.76 15.06 -0.14
C ASP A 333 11.68 16.32 -1.01
N ARG A 334 10.53 16.50 -1.71
CA ARG A 334 10.31 17.64 -2.61
C ARG A 334 10.65 18.98 -1.96
N THR A 335 10.12 19.22 -0.77
CA THR A 335 10.26 20.50 -0.05
C THR A 335 11.68 20.67 0.47
N GLY A 336 12.25 19.61 1.05
CA GLY A 336 13.62 19.62 1.59
C GLY A 336 14.66 19.94 0.53
N LEU A 337 14.63 19.25 -0.60
CA LEU A 337 15.59 19.52 -1.70
C LEU A 337 15.34 20.84 -2.40
N ALA A 338 14.08 21.28 -2.58
CA ALA A 338 13.78 22.56 -3.17
C ALA A 338 14.36 23.70 -2.34
N SER A 339 14.22 23.65 -1.00
CA SER A 339 14.82 24.63 -0.09
C SER A 339 16.33 24.59 -0.07
N ALA A 340 16.91 23.38 0.01
CA ALA A 340 18.35 23.15 0.07
C ALA A 340 19.09 23.65 -1.18
N ARG A 341 18.45 23.56 -2.33
CA ARG A 341 19.02 23.94 -3.65
C ARG A 341 18.53 25.28 -4.17
N ASN A 342 17.70 25.99 -3.41
CA ASN A 342 17.21 27.30 -3.82
C ASN A 342 18.35 28.32 -3.89
N THR A 343 18.51 28.94 -5.05
CA THR A 343 19.48 30.04 -5.29
C THR A 343 18.80 31.38 -5.48
N ARG A 344 17.46 31.43 -5.46
CA ARG A 344 16.67 32.67 -5.50
C ARG A 344 16.70 33.35 -4.12
N PRO A 345 16.40 34.67 -4.05
CA PRO A 345 16.43 35.37 -2.76
C PRO A 345 15.61 34.74 -1.66
N PHE A 346 14.50 34.12 -2.02
CA PHE A 346 13.69 33.26 -1.13
C PHE A 346 12.87 32.26 -1.95
N LEU A 347 12.30 31.26 -1.26
CA LEU A 347 11.33 30.32 -1.78
C LEU A 347 10.24 30.12 -0.73
N LEU A 348 8.97 30.25 -1.13
CA LEU A 348 7.81 29.90 -0.30
C LEU A 348 7.21 28.60 -0.76
N GLN A 349 6.95 27.68 0.16
CA GLN A 349 6.30 26.42 -0.14
C GLN A 349 5.40 25.95 1.00
N THR A 350 4.48 25.03 0.66
CA THR A 350 3.72 24.30 1.65
C THR A 350 4.50 23.06 2.06
N TYR A 351 4.73 22.90 3.33
CA TYR A 351 5.49 21.79 3.91
C TYR A 351 4.58 20.86 4.73
N ARG A 352 4.54 19.62 4.33
CA ARG A 352 3.86 18.56 5.05
C ARG A 352 4.87 17.81 5.93
N ARG A 353 4.92 18.19 7.21
CA ARG A 353 5.85 17.64 8.18
C ARG A 353 5.39 16.28 8.69
N ASP A 354 6.20 15.26 8.51
CA ASP A 354 6.00 13.94 9.09
C ASP A 354 6.38 13.95 10.58
N MET A 355 5.42 13.53 11.43
CA MET A 355 5.56 13.41 12.88
C MET A 355 5.68 11.95 13.34
N GLY A 356 5.73 11.00 12.39
CA GLY A 356 5.75 9.57 12.67
C GLY A 356 4.36 8.96 12.86
N GLY A 357 4.26 7.64 12.69
CA GLY A 357 3.01 6.90 12.87
C GLY A 357 1.89 7.30 11.90
N GLY A 358 2.23 7.87 10.72
CA GLY A 358 1.25 8.37 9.76
C GLY A 358 0.66 9.75 10.09
N ASN A 359 1.15 10.41 11.15
CA ASN A 359 0.70 11.74 11.54
C ASN A 359 1.50 12.82 10.81
N PHE A 360 0.80 13.80 10.24
CA PHE A 360 1.40 14.91 9.52
C PHE A 360 0.85 16.25 10.01
N VAL A 361 1.71 17.27 9.99
CA VAL A 361 1.34 18.66 10.25
C VAL A 361 1.61 19.48 9.00
N LEU A 362 0.62 20.26 8.57
CA LEU A 362 0.78 21.15 7.44
C LEU A 362 1.33 22.49 7.94
N LEU A 363 2.40 22.97 7.31
CA LEU A 363 3.10 24.22 7.62
C LEU A 363 3.36 24.99 6.31
N LYS A 364 3.54 26.29 6.40
CA LYS A 364 4.25 27.05 5.39
C LYS A 364 5.74 27.06 5.71
N GLU A 365 6.56 27.17 4.68
CA GLU A 365 8.02 27.24 4.81
C GLU A 365 8.56 28.36 3.91
N ALA A 366 9.24 29.32 4.53
CA ALA A 366 10.09 30.28 3.85
C ALA A 366 11.53 29.79 3.92
N SER A 367 12.21 29.75 2.78
CA SER A 367 13.63 29.39 2.72
C SER A 367 14.45 30.44 1.98
N ALA A 368 15.72 30.57 2.35
CA ALA A 368 16.67 31.48 1.74
C ALA A 368 18.02 30.80 1.53
N PRO A 369 18.76 31.13 0.45
CA PRO A 369 20.05 30.49 0.17
C PRO A 369 21.12 30.89 1.18
N ILE A 370 22.02 29.96 1.47
CA ILE A 370 23.23 30.16 2.24
C ILE A 370 24.40 30.02 1.29
N GLU A 371 25.07 31.16 1.01
CA GLU A 371 26.26 31.19 0.16
C GLU A 371 27.50 31.48 0.99
N VAL A 372 28.54 30.71 0.82
CA VAL A 372 29.80 30.85 1.55
C VAL A 372 30.96 30.87 0.58
N ALA A 373 31.78 31.90 0.62
CA ALA A 373 32.91 32.10 -0.30
C ALA A 373 32.52 31.96 -1.78
N GLY A 374 31.40 32.56 -2.17
CA GLY A 374 30.89 32.51 -3.56
C GLY A 374 30.33 31.18 -4.02
N ARG A 375 30.14 30.22 -3.12
CA ARG A 375 29.55 28.91 -3.42
C ARG A 375 28.26 28.69 -2.63
N HIS A 376 27.25 28.17 -3.29
CA HIS A 376 26.03 27.74 -2.64
C HIS A 376 26.32 26.54 -1.71
N TRP A 377 26.18 26.76 -0.40
CA TRP A 377 26.38 25.74 0.63
C TRP A 377 25.09 24.94 0.88
N GLY A 378 23.95 25.63 0.87
CA GLY A 378 22.64 25.04 1.15
C GLY A 378 21.57 26.10 1.34
N GLY A 379 20.54 25.79 2.14
CA GLY A 379 19.42 26.68 2.38
C GLY A 379 19.01 26.75 3.85
N LEU A 380 18.64 27.95 4.30
CA LEU A 380 17.90 28.11 5.53
C LEU A 380 16.44 27.74 5.29
N ARG A 381 15.82 27.05 6.22
CA ARG A 381 14.42 26.65 6.23
C ARG A 381 13.76 27.16 7.50
N LEU A 382 12.71 27.95 7.36
CA LEU A 382 11.93 28.51 8.44
C LEU A 382 10.45 28.10 8.22
N ALA A 383 9.97 27.17 9.01
CA ALA A 383 8.59 26.70 8.92
C ALA A 383 7.72 27.30 10.02
N TYR A 384 6.50 27.66 9.66
CA TYR A 384 5.55 28.35 10.54
C TYR A 384 4.12 27.89 10.29
N ARG A 385 3.25 28.10 11.29
CA ARG A 385 1.80 27.86 11.21
C ARG A 385 1.11 29.01 10.50
N PHE A 386 -0.01 28.73 9.82
CA PHE A 386 -0.83 29.72 9.13
C PHE A 386 -2.29 29.56 9.49
#